data_f7836af3eb3cc0d47f2c91a96035d93d
#
_entry.id   f7836af3eb3cc0d47f2c91a96035d93d
#
_cell.length_a   1.000
_cell.length_b   1.000
_cell.length_c   1.000
_cell.angle_alpha   90.00
_cell.angle_beta   90.00
_cell.angle_gamma   90.00
#
_symmetry.space_group_name_H-M   'P 1'
#
loop_
_entity.id
_entity.type
_entity.pdbx_description
1 polymer ?
#
loop_
_entity_poly.entity_id
_entity_poly.type
_entity_poly.pdbx_seq_one_letter_code
_entity_poly.pdbx_strand_id
1 'polypeptide(L)'
;MFEKVLSKQNLLSEKAIVVYFVLLKLVICLFPFEYGFFRDELYYIAMSDNLDFGYVDVPPLVPFLLAIVRTLFGTSFISLHLLPAVCGALVVVLTSSMVKKMGGNFNAQVLALTCVTIAPIYLFWESVYTYDAFDKLCWTLMLYVMVSLLETEDKKYWIFFGLVAGLGLMTKITILYLGFGIFLALLLTKDRKYFLSRQLWIGAVIAFLIFSP
;
A
#
# COMPACT_ATOMS: atom_id res chain seq x y z
N MET A 1 0.67 -30.79 -24.87
CA MET A 1 2.02 -30.20 -24.86
C MET A 1 2.00 -28.73 -25.30
N PHE A 2 1.31 -28.38 -26.39
CA PHE A 2 1.14 -27.01 -26.91
C PHE A 2 0.46 -26.05 -25.93
N GLU A 3 -0.62 -26.46 -25.27
CA GLU A 3 -1.33 -25.63 -24.27
C GLU A 3 -0.46 -25.29 -23.05
N LYS A 4 0.38 -26.22 -22.58
CA LYS A 4 1.35 -25.95 -21.49
C LYS A 4 2.44 -24.95 -21.90
N VAL A 5 2.83 -24.92 -23.17
CA VAL A 5 3.84 -23.96 -23.69
C VAL A 5 3.20 -22.57 -23.81
N LEU A 6 1.97 -22.47 -24.34
CA LEU A 6 1.23 -21.21 -24.45
C LEU A 6 0.91 -20.62 -23.06
N SER A 7 0.49 -21.45 -22.10
CA SER A 7 0.25 -20.99 -20.72
C SER A 7 1.52 -20.49 -20.04
N LYS A 8 2.66 -21.13 -20.28
CA LYS A 8 3.96 -20.71 -19.74
C LYS A 8 4.46 -19.42 -20.38
N GLN A 9 4.23 -19.23 -21.67
CA GLN A 9 4.55 -18.00 -22.39
C GLN A 9 3.71 -16.81 -21.93
N ASN A 10 2.42 -17.03 -21.72
CA ASN A 10 1.53 -16.00 -21.15
C ASN A 10 1.94 -15.63 -19.71
N LEU A 11 2.28 -16.60 -18.88
CA LEU A 11 2.73 -16.37 -17.50
C LEU A 11 4.04 -15.58 -17.43
N LEU A 12 4.97 -15.82 -18.36
CA LEU A 12 6.21 -15.07 -18.48
C LEU A 12 5.97 -13.63 -18.94
N SER A 13 5.05 -13.41 -19.88
CA SER A 13 4.69 -12.06 -20.35
C SER A 13 4.00 -11.25 -19.24
N GLU A 14 3.14 -11.86 -18.44
CA GLU A 14 2.49 -11.22 -17.31
C GLU A 14 3.45 -10.81 -16.20
N LYS A 15 4.44 -11.66 -15.88
CA LYS A 15 5.49 -11.30 -14.91
C LYS A 15 6.39 -10.20 -15.45
N ALA A 16 6.75 -10.28 -16.74
CA ALA A 16 7.60 -9.28 -17.38
C ALA A 16 6.95 -7.90 -17.37
N ILE A 17 5.64 -7.81 -17.65
CA ILE A 17 4.94 -6.52 -17.63
C ILE A 17 4.88 -5.92 -16.21
N VAL A 18 4.68 -6.73 -15.17
CA VAL A 18 4.72 -6.25 -13.78
C VAL A 18 6.10 -5.71 -13.42
N VAL A 19 7.16 -6.45 -13.75
CA VAL A 19 8.55 -6.01 -13.53
C VAL A 19 8.84 -4.72 -14.28
N TYR A 20 8.39 -4.60 -15.53
CA TYR A 20 8.52 -3.37 -16.32
C TYR A 20 7.88 -2.17 -15.61
N PHE A 21 6.62 -2.27 -15.16
CA PHE A 21 5.93 -1.18 -14.49
C PHE A 21 6.51 -0.87 -13.10
N VAL A 22 6.99 -1.87 -12.37
CA VAL A 22 7.72 -1.68 -11.11
C VAL A 22 9.01 -0.88 -11.33
N LEU A 23 9.83 -1.28 -12.31
CA LEU A 23 11.07 -0.57 -12.62
C LEU A 23 10.79 0.85 -13.14
N LEU A 24 9.80 1.01 -14.02
CA LEU A 24 9.37 2.32 -14.51
C LEU A 24 8.94 3.23 -13.35
N LYS A 25 8.15 2.71 -12.42
CA LYS A 25 7.70 3.43 -11.22
C LYS A 25 8.87 3.87 -10.34
N LEU A 26 9.79 2.95 -10.05
CA LEU A 26 10.98 3.26 -9.25
C LEU A 26 11.84 4.33 -9.92
N VAL A 27 12.07 4.23 -11.23
CA VAL A 27 12.85 5.24 -11.98
C VAL A 27 12.18 6.62 -11.90
N ILE A 28 10.86 6.70 -12.16
CA ILE A 28 10.15 7.98 -12.13
C ILE A 28 10.17 8.60 -10.74
N CYS A 29 9.98 7.80 -9.68
CA CYS A 29 9.85 8.33 -8.32
C CYS A 29 11.20 8.59 -7.63
N LEU A 30 12.28 7.86 -7.99
CA LEU A 30 13.61 8.07 -7.41
C LEU A 30 14.42 9.16 -8.10
N PHE A 31 14.08 9.53 -9.34
CA PHE A 31 14.77 10.56 -10.11
C PHE A 31 13.81 11.71 -10.48
N PRO A 32 13.12 12.32 -9.51
CA PRO A 32 12.30 13.49 -9.79
C PRO A 32 13.22 14.68 -10.13
N PHE A 33 12.74 15.52 -11.01
CA PHE A 33 13.48 16.65 -11.55
C PHE A 33 13.66 17.78 -10.50
N GLU A 34 14.88 18.20 -10.27
CA GLU A 34 15.50 19.45 -9.81
C GLU A 34 14.81 20.41 -8.79
N TYR A 35 13.74 20.06 -8.09
CA TYR A 35 13.04 21.00 -7.21
C TYR A 35 13.51 21.04 -5.73
N GLY A 36 14.55 20.27 -5.36
CA GLY A 36 14.96 20.16 -3.95
C GLY A 36 13.94 19.44 -3.09
N PHE A 37 14.00 19.63 -1.77
CA PHE A 37 13.04 19.02 -0.85
C PHE A 37 11.70 19.75 -0.89
N PHE A 38 10.62 18.95 -0.94
CA PHE A 38 9.27 19.47 -0.78
C PHE A 38 9.08 20.01 0.66
N ARG A 39 8.27 21.06 0.81
CA ARG A 39 8.07 21.73 2.10
C ARG A 39 7.78 20.76 3.26
N ASP A 40 6.88 19.80 3.03
CA ASP A 40 6.47 18.87 4.06
C ASP A 40 7.56 17.85 4.40
N GLU A 41 8.48 17.54 3.48
CA GLU A 41 9.64 16.68 3.76
C GLU A 41 10.56 17.26 4.83
N LEU A 42 10.73 18.57 4.84
CA LEU A 42 11.50 19.26 5.90
C LEU A 42 10.85 19.07 7.27
N TYR A 43 9.52 19.05 7.32
CA TYR A 43 8.79 18.76 8.55
C TYR A 43 8.98 17.30 8.98
N TYR A 44 8.91 16.33 8.06
CA TYR A 44 9.20 14.93 8.37
C TYR A 44 10.64 14.71 8.83
N ILE A 45 11.61 15.43 8.25
CA ILE A 45 13.01 15.42 8.69
C ILE A 45 13.10 15.89 10.16
N ALA A 46 12.48 17.01 10.50
CA ALA A 46 12.46 17.54 11.86
C ALA A 46 11.79 16.58 12.85
N MET A 47 10.67 15.95 12.47
CA MET A 47 10.02 14.91 13.29
C MET A 47 10.90 13.68 13.46
N SER A 48 11.64 13.27 12.44
CA SER A 48 12.55 12.10 12.50
C SER A 48 13.79 12.35 13.38
N ASP A 49 14.15 13.60 13.61
CA ASP A 49 15.18 13.99 14.57
C ASP A 49 14.67 14.04 16.02
N ASN A 50 13.35 14.13 16.21
CA ASN A 50 12.68 14.25 17.50
C ASN A 50 11.52 13.24 17.56
N LEU A 51 11.85 11.94 17.70
CA LEU A 51 10.86 10.87 17.70
C LEU A 51 9.95 10.95 18.93
N ASP A 52 8.64 10.84 18.70
CA ASP A 52 7.59 10.78 19.72
C ASP A 52 6.50 9.81 19.31
N PHE A 53 5.59 9.45 20.21
CA PHE A 53 4.46 8.56 19.96
C PHE A 53 3.32 9.20 19.15
N GLY A 54 3.47 10.41 18.72
CA GLY A 54 2.55 11.16 17.85
C GLY A 54 2.94 12.62 17.78
N TYR A 55 2.47 13.27 16.73
CA TYR A 55 2.68 14.70 16.48
C TYR A 55 1.32 15.37 16.34
N VAL A 56 1.27 16.69 16.23
CA VAL A 56 0.03 17.47 16.21
C VAL A 56 -0.94 16.97 15.10
N ASP A 57 -0.41 16.61 13.95
CA ASP A 57 -1.17 16.27 12.75
C ASP A 57 -0.70 14.97 12.07
N VAL A 58 0.34 14.33 12.59
CA VAL A 58 0.94 13.14 11.98
C VAL A 58 1.12 12.02 13.00
N PRO A 59 0.59 10.81 12.73
CA PRO A 59 0.90 9.61 13.51
C PRO A 59 2.38 9.22 13.42
N PRO A 60 2.90 8.43 14.38
CA PRO A 60 4.35 8.28 14.58
C PRO A 60 5.08 7.39 13.56
N LEU A 61 4.37 6.49 12.83
CA LEU A 61 5.04 5.46 12.02
C LEU A 61 5.88 6.05 10.90
N VAL A 62 5.39 7.08 10.21
CA VAL A 62 6.09 7.63 9.03
C VAL A 62 7.37 8.38 9.44
N PRO A 63 7.36 9.27 10.46
CA PRO A 63 8.60 9.84 11.00
C PRO A 63 9.60 8.79 11.52
N PHE A 64 9.11 7.74 12.18
CA PHE A 64 9.95 6.64 12.66
C PHE A 64 10.65 5.89 11.52
N LEU A 65 9.92 5.57 10.43
CA LEU A 65 10.51 4.94 9.25
C LEU A 65 11.55 5.84 8.59
N LEU A 66 11.33 7.16 8.57
CA LEU A 66 12.32 8.11 8.06
C LEU A 66 13.58 8.13 8.90
N ALA A 67 13.45 8.10 10.22
CA ALA A 67 14.59 8.05 11.12
C ALA A 67 15.47 6.83 10.85
N ILE A 68 14.86 5.65 10.62
CA ILE A 68 15.57 4.43 10.25
C ILE A 68 16.33 4.64 8.93
N VAL A 69 15.66 5.13 7.88
CA VAL A 69 16.30 5.34 6.57
C VAL A 69 17.45 6.33 6.67
N ARG A 70 17.25 7.45 7.37
CA ARG A 70 18.29 8.46 7.55
C ARG A 70 19.49 7.95 8.34
N THR A 71 19.26 7.09 9.32
CA THR A 71 20.34 6.44 10.08
C THR A 71 21.16 5.48 9.22
N LEU A 72 20.52 4.75 8.32
CA LEU A 72 21.18 3.76 7.47
C LEU A 72 21.84 4.35 6.22
N PHE A 73 21.20 5.34 5.58
CA PHE A 73 21.60 5.85 4.26
C PHE A 73 21.91 7.36 4.25
N GLY A 74 21.84 8.03 5.40
CA GLY A 74 22.02 9.47 5.51
C GLY A 74 20.82 10.27 4.97
N THR A 75 20.96 11.60 5.02
CA THR A 75 19.94 12.53 4.54
C THR A 75 20.30 12.98 3.13
N SER A 76 19.89 12.23 2.13
CA SER A 76 20.03 12.57 0.73
C SER A 76 18.67 12.54 0.05
N PHE A 77 18.55 13.13 -1.11
CA PHE A 77 17.34 13.12 -1.93
C PHE A 77 16.86 11.68 -2.20
N ILE A 78 17.77 10.82 -2.66
CA ILE A 78 17.46 9.41 -2.96
C ILE A 78 17.03 8.65 -1.70
N SER A 79 17.69 8.87 -0.57
CA SER A 79 17.33 8.17 0.68
C SER A 79 15.92 8.55 1.17
N LEU A 80 15.53 9.81 1.08
CA LEU A 80 14.18 10.24 1.43
C LEU A 80 13.11 9.63 0.51
N HIS A 81 13.34 9.65 -0.79
CA HIS A 81 12.36 9.18 -1.76
C HIS A 81 12.31 7.65 -1.91
N LEU A 82 13.25 6.91 -1.30
CA LEU A 82 13.32 5.45 -1.42
C LEU A 82 12.04 4.76 -0.94
N LEU A 83 11.56 5.08 0.26
CA LEU A 83 10.37 4.42 0.82
C LEU A 83 9.08 4.78 0.05
N PRO A 84 8.77 6.05 -0.26
CA PRO A 84 7.65 6.39 -1.13
C PRO A 84 7.67 5.67 -2.47
N ALA A 85 8.83 5.60 -3.14
CA ALA A 85 9.00 4.88 -4.40
C ALA A 85 8.74 3.37 -4.25
N VAL A 86 9.22 2.76 -3.17
CA VAL A 86 8.94 1.35 -2.84
C VAL A 86 7.45 1.14 -2.57
N CYS A 87 6.78 2.05 -1.86
CA CYS A 87 5.33 2.00 -1.68
C CYS A 87 4.60 2.01 -3.03
N GLY A 88 4.99 2.89 -3.95
CA GLY A 88 4.44 2.94 -5.31
C GLY A 88 4.67 1.65 -6.09
N ALA A 89 5.88 1.08 -6.02
CA ALA A 89 6.20 -0.20 -6.64
C ALA A 89 5.34 -1.35 -6.08
N LEU A 90 5.10 -1.39 -4.77
CA LEU A 90 4.23 -2.37 -4.13
C LEU A 90 2.76 -2.18 -4.53
N VAL A 91 2.28 -0.96 -4.70
CA VAL A 91 0.94 -0.66 -5.24
C VAL A 91 0.78 -1.25 -6.64
N VAL A 92 1.79 -1.13 -7.52
CA VAL A 92 1.80 -1.77 -8.85
C VAL A 92 1.65 -3.29 -8.74
N VAL A 93 2.44 -3.95 -7.89
CA VAL A 93 2.38 -5.41 -7.68
C VAL A 93 1.03 -5.86 -7.15
N LEU A 94 0.50 -5.16 -6.14
CA LEU A 94 -0.80 -5.48 -5.53
C LEU A 94 -1.94 -5.28 -6.52
N THR A 95 -1.92 -4.18 -7.31
CA THR A 95 -2.90 -3.92 -8.36
C THR A 95 -2.93 -5.03 -9.39
N SER A 96 -1.76 -5.45 -9.88
CA SER A 96 -1.63 -6.60 -10.79
C SER A 96 -2.26 -7.86 -10.20
N SER A 97 -1.96 -8.15 -8.94
CA SER A 97 -2.45 -9.33 -8.23
C SER A 97 -3.97 -9.28 -8.03
N MET A 98 -4.52 -8.10 -7.71
CA MET A 98 -5.99 -7.91 -7.59
C MET A 98 -6.70 -8.12 -8.93
N VAL A 99 -6.18 -7.56 -10.02
CA VAL A 99 -6.75 -7.75 -11.35
C VAL A 99 -6.85 -9.24 -11.70
N LYS A 100 -5.80 -10.02 -11.40
CA LYS A 100 -5.81 -11.47 -11.63
C LYS A 100 -6.85 -12.19 -10.77
N LYS A 101 -6.90 -11.88 -9.48
CA LYS A 101 -7.88 -12.47 -8.55
C LYS A 101 -9.32 -12.17 -8.94
N MET A 102 -9.56 -11.02 -9.57
CA MET A 102 -10.88 -10.62 -10.09
C MET A 102 -11.17 -11.19 -11.48
N GLY A 103 -10.33 -12.08 -12.03
CA GLY A 103 -10.52 -12.73 -13.33
C GLY A 103 -10.12 -11.85 -14.52
N GLY A 104 -9.39 -10.76 -14.30
CA GLY A 104 -8.90 -9.88 -15.37
C GLY A 104 -7.83 -10.57 -16.24
N ASN A 105 -7.91 -10.33 -17.54
CA ASN A 105 -6.94 -10.81 -18.53
C ASN A 105 -5.71 -9.88 -18.61
N PHE A 106 -4.74 -10.24 -19.47
CA PHE A 106 -3.52 -9.47 -19.69
C PHE A 106 -3.78 -7.99 -20.04
N ASN A 107 -4.75 -7.70 -20.89
CA ASN A 107 -5.08 -6.32 -21.29
C ASN A 107 -5.65 -5.51 -20.11
N ALA A 108 -6.52 -6.11 -19.29
CA ALA A 108 -7.04 -5.49 -18.09
C ALA A 108 -5.89 -5.20 -17.08
N GLN A 109 -4.92 -6.11 -16.99
CA GLN A 109 -3.73 -5.94 -16.17
C GLN A 109 -2.88 -4.76 -16.68
N VAL A 110 -2.56 -4.72 -17.97
CA VAL A 110 -1.79 -3.61 -18.57
C VAL A 110 -2.51 -2.28 -18.35
N LEU A 111 -3.82 -2.21 -18.57
CA LEU A 111 -4.61 -1.00 -18.36
C LEU A 111 -4.53 -0.52 -16.91
N ALA A 112 -4.77 -1.41 -15.94
CA ALA A 112 -4.75 -1.07 -14.53
C ALA A 112 -3.35 -0.61 -14.09
N LEU A 113 -2.29 -1.31 -14.51
CA LEU A 113 -0.91 -0.94 -14.21
C LEU A 113 -0.53 0.40 -14.83
N THR A 114 -0.97 0.67 -16.06
CA THR A 114 -0.80 1.98 -16.69
C THR A 114 -1.48 3.07 -15.85
N CYS A 115 -2.74 2.90 -15.47
CA CYS A 115 -3.49 3.87 -14.69
C CYS A 115 -2.78 4.22 -13.36
N VAL A 116 -2.37 3.22 -12.57
CA VAL A 116 -1.71 3.48 -11.27
C VAL A 116 -0.28 4.00 -11.41
N THR A 117 0.35 3.82 -12.58
CA THR A 117 1.72 4.28 -12.82
C THR A 117 1.76 5.71 -13.29
N ILE A 118 0.83 6.13 -14.19
CA ILE A 118 0.87 7.47 -14.80
C ILE A 118 -0.06 8.49 -14.14
N ALA A 119 -0.94 8.08 -13.23
CA ALA A 119 -1.86 8.99 -12.55
C ALA A 119 -1.08 10.09 -11.81
N PRO A 120 -1.30 11.39 -12.10
CA PRO A 120 -0.50 12.47 -11.54
C PRO A 120 -0.47 12.49 -10.01
N ILE A 121 -1.60 12.18 -9.37
CA ILE A 121 -1.71 12.14 -7.91
C ILE A 121 -0.84 11.02 -7.32
N TYR A 122 -0.71 9.87 -8.00
CA TYR A 122 0.14 8.77 -7.56
C TYR A 122 1.62 9.09 -7.79
N LEU A 123 1.94 9.71 -8.93
CA LEU A 123 3.31 10.13 -9.22
C LEU A 123 3.80 11.13 -8.19
N PHE A 124 2.98 12.14 -7.87
CA PHE A 124 3.34 13.16 -6.90
C PHE A 124 3.60 12.58 -5.51
N TRP A 125 2.63 11.87 -4.92
CA TRP A 125 2.77 11.37 -3.55
C TRP A 125 3.77 10.23 -3.39
N GLU A 126 4.14 9.55 -4.46
CA GLU A 126 5.18 8.51 -4.44
C GLU A 126 6.58 9.04 -4.75
N SER A 127 6.69 10.31 -5.13
CA SER A 127 7.95 11.01 -5.38
C SER A 127 8.34 11.99 -4.28
N VAL A 128 7.56 12.09 -3.18
CA VAL A 128 7.86 12.94 -2.02
C VAL A 128 7.66 12.15 -0.74
N TYR A 129 8.44 12.49 0.30
CA TYR A 129 8.30 11.80 1.59
C TYR A 129 7.19 12.43 2.42
N THR A 130 6.03 11.82 2.38
CA THR A 130 4.86 12.17 3.19
C THR A 130 4.10 10.90 3.59
N TYR A 131 3.14 11.00 4.50
CA TYR A 131 2.29 9.87 4.87
C TYR A 131 1.44 9.34 3.71
N ASP A 132 1.20 10.12 2.66
CA ASP A 132 0.24 9.77 1.60
C ASP A 132 0.67 8.56 0.77
N ALA A 133 1.98 8.36 0.55
CA ALA A 133 2.49 7.15 -0.11
C ALA A 133 2.20 5.89 0.71
N PHE A 134 2.41 5.97 2.03
CA PHE A 134 2.18 4.87 2.97
C PHE A 134 0.69 4.59 3.17
N ASP A 135 -0.12 5.64 3.35
CA ASP A 135 -1.58 5.55 3.46
C ASP A 135 -2.17 4.83 2.25
N LYS A 136 -1.81 5.24 1.03
CA LYS A 136 -2.25 4.60 -0.21
C LYS A 136 -1.84 3.13 -0.29
N LEU A 137 -0.60 2.79 0.11
CA LEU A 137 -0.18 1.39 0.19
C LEU A 137 -1.06 0.59 1.17
N CYS A 138 -1.34 1.14 2.35
CA CYS A 138 -2.22 0.50 3.33
C CYS A 138 -3.65 0.32 2.79
N TRP A 139 -4.22 1.32 2.11
CA TRP A 139 -5.51 1.19 1.43
C TRP A 139 -5.50 0.08 0.40
N THR A 140 -4.46 0.02 -0.44
CA THR A 140 -4.31 -1.00 -1.48
C THR A 140 -4.15 -2.40 -0.88
N LEU A 141 -3.37 -2.52 0.21
CA LEU A 141 -3.22 -3.78 0.95
C LEU A 141 -4.53 -4.25 1.58
N MET A 142 -5.29 -3.34 2.21
CA MET A 142 -6.60 -3.68 2.78
C MET A 142 -7.57 -4.18 1.70
N LEU A 143 -7.62 -3.51 0.55
CA LEU A 143 -8.43 -3.95 -0.58
C LEU A 143 -7.96 -5.30 -1.14
N TYR A 144 -6.65 -5.51 -1.28
CA TYR A 144 -6.08 -6.80 -1.69
C TYR A 144 -6.45 -7.93 -0.74
N VAL A 145 -6.38 -7.68 0.57
CA VAL A 145 -6.75 -8.64 1.61
C VAL A 145 -8.25 -8.96 1.52
N MET A 146 -9.10 -7.94 1.30
CA MET A 146 -10.56 -8.14 1.10
C MET A 146 -10.86 -8.96 -0.14
N VAL A 147 -10.25 -8.66 -1.29
CA VAL A 147 -10.41 -9.46 -2.51
C VAL A 147 -9.98 -10.91 -2.25
N SER A 148 -8.84 -11.10 -1.56
CA SER A 148 -8.35 -12.44 -1.23
C SER A 148 -9.27 -13.19 -0.27
N LEU A 149 -9.84 -12.52 0.72
CA LEU A 149 -10.84 -13.09 1.63
C LEU A 149 -12.09 -13.56 0.87
N LEU A 150 -12.60 -12.71 -0.02
CA LEU A 150 -13.83 -13.01 -0.78
C LEU A 150 -13.61 -14.13 -1.81
N GLU A 151 -12.40 -14.21 -2.39
CA GLU A 151 -12.06 -15.27 -3.36
C GLU A 151 -11.87 -16.63 -2.68
N THR A 152 -11.15 -16.67 -1.54
CA THR A 152 -10.75 -17.93 -0.90
C THR A 152 -11.66 -18.36 0.25
N GLU A 153 -12.48 -17.45 0.77
CA GLU A 153 -13.25 -17.59 2.01
C GLU A 153 -12.41 -17.94 3.26
N ASP A 154 -11.06 -17.83 3.18
CA ASP A 154 -10.18 -18.11 4.33
C ASP A 154 -10.22 -16.93 5.33
N LYS A 155 -10.86 -17.20 6.46
CA LYS A 155 -11.06 -16.22 7.53
C LYS A 155 -9.76 -15.69 8.16
N LYS A 156 -8.61 -16.31 7.90
CA LYS A 156 -7.30 -15.82 8.35
C LYS A 156 -6.96 -14.45 7.77
N TYR A 157 -7.50 -14.11 6.60
CA TYR A 157 -7.32 -12.78 6.01
C TYR A 157 -7.81 -11.64 6.91
N TRP A 158 -8.76 -11.89 7.84
CA TRP A 158 -9.17 -10.89 8.83
C TRP A 158 -8.05 -10.49 9.79
N ILE A 159 -7.15 -11.42 10.10
CA ILE A 159 -5.97 -11.12 10.95
C ILE A 159 -5.01 -10.21 10.19
N PHE A 160 -4.74 -10.52 8.91
CA PHE A 160 -3.92 -9.65 8.05
C PHE A 160 -4.58 -8.29 7.83
N PHE A 161 -5.90 -8.25 7.65
CA PHE A 161 -6.65 -7.01 7.55
C PHE A 161 -6.46 -6.13 8.80
N GLY A 162 -6.58 -6.71 9.98
CA GLY A 162 -6.36 -6.01 11.24
C GLY A 162 -4.94 -5.49 11.40
N LEU A 163 -3.94 -6.29 11.01
CA LEU A 163 -2.54 -5.87 11.02
C LEU A 163 -2.32 -4.64 10.11
N VAL A 164 -2.80 -4.71 8.86
CA VAL A 164 -2.66 -3.61 7.90
C VAL A 164 -3.46 -2.38 8.34
N ALA A 165 -4.66 -2.58 8.88
CA ALA A 165 -5.48 -1.49 9.41
C ALA A 165 -4.80 -0.76 10.58
N GLY A 166 -4.21 -1.50 11.53
CA GLY A 166 -3.46 -0.93 12.64
C GLY A 166 -2.24 -0.13 12.19
N LEU A 167 -1.41 -0.72 11.31
CA LEU A 167 -0.28 -0.01 10.71
C LEU A 167 -0.74 1.22 9.90
N GLY A 168 -1.82 1.10 9.16
CA GLY A 168 -2.38 2.21 8.40
C GLY A 168 -2.86 3.35 9.29
N LEU A 169 -3.49 3.06 10.43
CA LEU A 169 -3.88 4.09 11.42
C LEU A 169 -2.66 4.82 12.01
N MET A 170 -1.52 4.12 12.12
CA MET A 170 -0.25 4.72 12.51
C MET A 170 0.39 5.58 11.40
N THR A 171 -0.18 5.57 10.18
CA THR A 171 0.22 6.47 9.07
C THR A 171 -0.75 7.62 8.92
N LYS A 172 -2.07 7.33 8.85
CA LYS A 172 -3.11 8.33 8.62
C LYS A 172 -4.47 7.81 9.07
N ILE A 173 -5.27 8.68 9.69
CA ILE A 173 -6.61 8.34 10.18
C ILE A 173 -7.62 8.01 9.06
N THR A 174 -7.32 8.32 7.80
CA THR A 174 -8.16 8.04 6.62
C THR A 174 -8.50 6.56 6.45
N ILE A 175 -7.70 5.66 7.00
CA ILE A 175 -7.97 4.21 7.07
C ILE A 175 -9.34 3.91 7.68
N LEU A 176 -9.82 4.73 8.62
CA LEU A 176 -11.16 4.57 9.20
C LEU A 176 -12.27 4.76 8.16
N TYR A 177 -12.10 5.63 7.17
CA TYR A 177 -13.10 5.81 6.10
C TYR A 177 -13.23 4.55 5.25
N LEU A 178 -12.09 3.94 4.87
CA LEU A 178 -12.12 2.67 4.16
C LEU A 178 -12.71 1.55 5.03
N GLY A 179 -12.30 1.46 6.30
CA GLY A 179 -12.83 0.49 7.25
C GLY A 179 -14.34 0.62 7.43
N PHE A 180 -14.86 1.85 7.54
CA PHE A 180 -16.30 2.13 7.60
C PHE A 180 -17.01 1.73 6.32
N GLY A 181 -16.44 2.04 5.14
CA GLY A 181 -17.00 1.63 3.86
C GLY A 181 -17.10 0.10 3.73
N ILE A 182 -16.05 -0.63 4.13
CA ILE A 182 -16.04 -2.10 4.15
C ILE A 182 -17.07 -2.64 5.15
N PHE A 183 -17.15 -2.05 6.35
CA PHE A 183 -18.16 -2.42 7.35
C PHE A 183 -19.58 -2.32 6.78
N LEU A 184 -19.93 -1.20 6.14
CA LEU A 184 -21.24 -1.01 5.51
C LEU A 184 -21.45 -2.01 4.36
N ALA A 185 -20.45 -2.23 3.52
CA ALA A 185 -20.55 -3.20 2.42
C ALA A 185 -20.85 -4.62 2.93
N LEU A 186 -20.16 -5.06 3.98
CA LEU A 186 -20.43 -6.36 4.61
C LEU A 186 -21.81 -6.42 5.23
N LEU A 187 -22.26 -5.35 5.91
CA LEU A 187 -23.57 -5.30 6.58
C LEU A 187 -24.72 -5.42 5.57
N LEU A 188 -24.59 -4.78 4.40
CA LEU A 188 -25.62 -4.69 3.37
C LEU A 188 -25.61 -5.88 2.39
N THR A 189 -24.61 -6.77 2.47
CA THR A 189 -24.44 -7.90 1.56
C THR A 189 -24.62 -9.26 2.25
N LYS A 190 -24.48 -10.33 1.46
CA LYS A 190 -24.46 -11.72 1.97
C LYS A 190 -23.27 -11.97 2.90
N ASP A 191 -22.24 -11.14 2.84
CA ASP A 191 -20.99 -11.26 3.56
C ASP A 191 -21.10 -10.80 5.03
N ARG A 192 -22.27 -10.33 5.46
CA ARG A 192 -22.59 -10.12 6.89
C ARG A 192 -22.29 -11.33 7.77
N LYS A 193 -22.19 -12.55 7.17
CA LYS A 193 -21.75 -13.77 7.85
C LYS A 193 -20.40 -13.63 8.56
N TYR A 194 -19.51 -12.74 8.05
CA TYR A 194 -18.19 -12.53 8.63
C TYR A 194 -18.21 -11.83 9.99
N PHE A 195 -19.26 -11.10 10.35
CA PHE A 195 -19.40 -10.52 11.70
C PHE A 195 -19.46 -11.59 12.81
N LEU A 196 -19.85 -12.82 12.47
CA LEU A 196 -19.84 -13.96 13.37
C LEU A 196 -18.47 -14.66 13.42
N SER A 197 -17.50 -14.21 12.62
CA SER A 197 -16.17 -14.81 12.55
C SER A 197 -15.29 -14.31 13.69
N ARG A 198 -14.74 -15.25 14.49
CA ARG A 198 -13.78 -14.94 15.55
C ARG A 198 -12.55 -14.19 15.01
N GLN A 199 -12.09 -14.52 13.80
CA GLN A 199 -10.91 -13.94 13.19
C GLN A 199 -11.08 -12.45 12.88
N LEU A 200 -12.29 -11.99 12.54
CA LEU A 200 -12.58 -10.57 12.37
C LEU A 200 -12.32 -9.80 13.68
N TRP A 201 -12.83 -10.30 14.78
CA TRP A 201 -12.66 -9.66 16.09
C TRP A 201 -11.22 -9.71 16.58
N ILE A 202 -10.49 -10.81 16.30
CA ILE A 202 -9.04 -10.89 16.56
C ILE A 202 -8.31 -9.82 15.74
N GLY A 203 -8.64 -9.67 14.45
CA GLY A 203 -8.07 -8.60 13.61
C GLY A 203 -8.36 -7.21 14.16
N ALA A 204 -9.60 -6.95 14.61
CA ALA A 204 -9.96 -5.67 15.23
C ALA A 204 -9.14 -5.38 16.50
N VAL A 205 -8.94 -6.38 17.35
CA VAL A 205 -8.09 -6.24 18.56
C VAL A 205 -6.63 -5.97 18.16
N ILE A 206 -6.10 -6.68 17.16
CA ILE A 206 -4.73 -6.44 16.66
C ILE A 206 -4.60 -5.00 16.14
N ALA A 207 -5.56 -4.52 15.34
CA ALA A 207 -5.54 -3.14 14.85
C ALA A 207 -5.54 -2.12 16.00
N PHE A 208 -6.39 -2.35 17.01
CA PHE A 208 -6.44 -1.50 18.19
C PHE A 208 -5.13 -1.51 18.98
N LEU A 209 -4.54 -2.70 19.23
CA LEU A 209 -3.28 -2.81 19.97
C LEU A 209 -2.10 -2.15 19.24
N ILE A 210 -2.06 -2.20 17.91
CA ILE A 210 -1.02 -1.52 17.11
C ILE A 210 -1.18 0.00 17.19
N PHE A 211 -2.42 0.48 17.17
CA PHE A 211 -2.72 1.92 17.15
C PHE A 211 -2.73 2.55 18.55
N SER A 212 -2.83 1.78 19.62
CA SER A 212 -3.07 2.29 20.99
C SER A 212 -1.88 2.96 21.70
N PRO A 213 -0.62 2.81 21.29
CA PRO A 213 0.51 3.51 21.94
C PRO A 213 0.50 5.02 21.68
#